data_f54f13df8996764af1e819cf3b7342b7
#
_entry.id   f54f13df8996764af1e819cf3b7342b7
#
_cell.length_a   1.000
_cell.length_b   1.000
_cell.length_c   1.000
_cell.angle_alpha   90.00
_cell.angle_beta   90.00
_cell.angle_gamma   90.00
#
_symmetry.space_group_name_H-M   'P 1'
#
loop_
_entity.id
_entity.type
_entity.pdbx_description
1 polymer ?
#
loop_
_entity_poly.entity_id
_entity_poly.type
_entity_poly.pdbx_seq_one_letter_code
_entity_poly.pdbx_strand_id
1 'polypeptide(L)' 'VLSPRENETLTFLALGYSRAQVAHTLCISENTLRVYIESARYKLGAANTTHAVSLAVSRGLILL' A
#
# COMPACT_ATOMS: atom_id res chain seq x y z
N VAL A 1 -1.58 -10.56 7.81
CA VAL A 1 -0.33 -9.82 7.91
C VAL A 1 0.16 -9.40 6.53
N LEU A 2 0.55 -8.15 6.40
CA LEU A 2 1.05 -7.62 5.14
C LEU A 2 2.50 -8.08 4.90
N SER A 3 2.83 -8.34 3.63
CA SER A 3 4.22 -8.59 3.27
C SER A 3 5.02 -7.28 3.37
N PRO A 4 6.37 -7.35 3.42
CA PRO A 4 7.18 -6.13 3.46
C PRO A 4 6.89 -5.18 2.31
N ARG A 5 6.70 -5.68 1.09
CA ARG A 5 6.40 -4.83 -0.07
C ARG A 5 5.03 -4.20 0.01
N GLU A 6 4.03 -4.94 0.49
CA GLU A 6 2.69 -4.39 0.71
C GLU A 6 2.72 -3.30 1.76
N ASN A 7 3.46 -3.52 2.84
CA ASN A 7 3.60 -2.54 3.90
C ASN A 7 4.28 -1.26 3.38
N GLU A 8 5.38 -1.40 2.63
CA GLU A 8 6.07 -0.25 2.04
C GLU A 8 5.15 0.51 1.09
N THR A 9 4.40 -0.21 0.26
CA THR A 9 3.46 0.39 -0.69
C THR A 9 2.45 1.27 0.02
N LEU A 10 1.80 0.73 1.05
CA LEU A 10 0.79 1.49 1.81
C LEU A 10 1.42 2.65 2.56
N THR A 11 2.63 2.49 3.08
CA THR A 11 3.34 3.56 3.78
C THR A 11 3.60 4.75 2.86
N PHE A 12 4.11 4.50 1.65
CA PHE A 12 4.36 5.58 0.71
C PHE A 12 3.08 6.25 0.26
N LEU A 13 2.01 5.47 0.03
CA LEU A 13 0.72 6.05 -0.34
C LEU A 13 0.17 6.93 0.79
N ALA A 14 0.34 6.50 2.04
CA ALA A 14 -0.08 7.27 3.20
C ALA A 14 0.69 8.59 3.31
N LEU A 15 1.94 8.61 2.86
CA LEU A 15 2.78 9.82 2.85
C LEU A 15 2.46 10.77 1.69
N GLY A 16 1.53 10.37 0.81
CA GLY A 16 1.11 11.22 -0.30
C GLY A 16 1.79 10.95 -1.63
N TYR A 17 2.58 9.89 -1.73
CA TYR A 17 3.20 9.53 -3.00
C TYR A 17 2.13 9.07 -4.00
N SER A 18 2.30 9.46 -5.26
CA SER A 18 1.47 8.91 -6.33
C SER A 18 1.88 7.47 -6.62
N ARG A 19 1.02 6.71 -7.30
CA ARG A 19 1.35 5.34 -7.68
C ARG A 19 2.61 5.28 -8.54
N ALA A 20 2.77 6.21 -9.47
CA ALA A 20 3.97 6.28 -10.31
C ALA A 20 5.22 6.50 -9.45
N GLN A 21 5.13 7.37 -8.45
CA GLN A 21 6.25 7.65 -7.56
C GLN A 21 6.61 6.43 -6.71
N VAL A 22 5.59 5.71 -6.20
CA VAL A 22 5.83 4.51 -5.41
C VAL A 22 6.50 3.44 -6.26
N ALA A 23 6.00 3.22 -7.47
CA ALA A 23 6.57 2.22 -8.37
C ALA A 23 8.03 2.55 -8.69
N HIS A 24 8.31 3.82 -8.98
CA HIS A 24 9.67 4.27 -9.25
C HIS A 24 10.59 4.06 -8.04
N THR A 25 10.12 4.43 -6.86
CA THR A 25 10.88 4.29 -5.62
C THR A 25 11.19 2.82 -5.30
N LEU A 26 10.25 1.93 -5.56
CA LEU A 26 10.43 0.50 -5.31
C LEU A 26 11.08 -0.23 -6.48
N CYS A 27 11.36 0.47 -7.58
CA CYS A 27 11.97 -0.11 -8.78
C CYS A 27 11.12 -1.25 -9.37
N ILE A 28 9.80 -1.05 -9.42
CA ILE A 28 8.85 -2.01 -9.98
C ILE A 28 7.96 -1.33 -11.01
N SER A 29 7.27 -2.13 -11.83
CA SER A 29 6.29 -1.59 -12.76
C SER A 29 5.02 -1.18 -12.02
N GLU A 30 4.22 -0.29 -12.64
CA GLU A 30 2.93 0.08 -12.05
C GLU A 30 1.97 -1.11 -12.02
N ASN A 31 2.08 -2.05 -12.95
CA ASN A 31 1.28 -3.27 -12.91
C ASN A 31 1.61 -4.10 -11.66
N THR A 32 2.89 -4.26 -11.36
CA THR A 32 3.33 -4.98 -10.15
C THR A 32 2.85 -4.25 -8.89
N LEU A 33 2.94 -2.92 -8.91
CA LEU A 33 2.45 -2.11 -7.79
C LEU A 33 0.95 -2.33 -7.57
N ARG A 34 0.17 -2.38 -8.66
CA ARG A 34 -1.27 -2.62 -8.56
C ARG A 34 -1.55 -3.97 -7.90
N VAL A 35 -0.76 -4.99 -8.22
CA VAL A 35 -0.91 -6.31 -7.59
C VAL A 35 -0.68 -6.21 -6.08
N TYR A 36 0.36 -5.49 -5.66
CA TYR A 36 0.62 -5.30 -4.23
C TYR A 36 -0.53 -4.55 -3.54
N ILE A 37 -1.04 -3.50 -4.17
CA ILE A 37 -2.16 -2.71 -3.62
C ILE A 37 -3.38 -3.60 -3.46
N GLU A 38 -3.74 -4.38 -4.49
CA GLU A 38 -4.92 -5.24 -4.45
C GLU A 38 -4.77 -6.35 -3.41
N SER A 39 -3.59 -6.92 -3.30
CA SER A 39 -3.33 -7.95 -2.30
C SER A 39 -3.47 -7.38 -0.88
N ALA A 40 -2.90 -6.21 -0.64
CA ALA A 40 -3.01 -5.55 0.66
C ALA A 40 -4.46 -5.20 0.98
N ARG A 41 -5.19 -4.65 0.01
CA ARG A 41 -6.59 -4.30 0.18
C ARG A 41 -7.41 -5.54 0.56
N TYR A 42 -7.19 -6.64 -0.13
CA TYR A 42 -7.90 -7.89 0.13
C TYR A 42 -7.59 -8.41 1.55
N LYS A 43 -6.32 -8.41 1.94
CA LYS A 43 -5.91 -8.89 3.25
C LYS A 43 -6.51 -8.05 4.40
N LEU A 44 -6.70 -6.76 4.16
CA LEU A 44 -7.27 -5.86 5.16
C LEU A 44 -8.80 -5.84 5.15
N GLY A 45 -9.41 -6.42 4.15
CA GLY A 45 -10.86 -6.35 3.97
C GLY A 45 -11.34 -4.95 3.61
N ALA A 46 -10.51 -4.18 2.92
CA ALA A 46 -10.80 -2.78 2.59
C ALA A 46 -11.63 -2.67 1.31
N ALA A 47 -12.45 -1.64 1.24
CA ALA A 47 -13.30 -1.38 0.08
C ALA A 47 -12.51 -0.79 -1.09
N ASN A 48 -11.45 -0.04 -0.80
CA ASN A 48 -10.62 0.60 -1.82
C ASN A 48 -9.24 0.90 -1.22
N THR A 49 -8.36 1.48 -2.02
CA THR A 49 -6.98 1.78 -1.60
C THR A 49 -6.92 2.75 -0.43
N THR A 50 -7.73 3.81 -0.47
CA THR A 50 -7.77 4.79 0.62
C THR A 50 -8.20 4.14 1.92
N HIS A 51 -9.22 3.28 1.85
CA HIS A 51 -9.68 2.54 3.02
C HIS A 51 -8.59 1.59 3.54
N ALA A 52 -7.85 0.96 2.63
CA ALA A 52 -6.75 0.08 3.00
C ALA A 52 -5.67 0.84 3.78
N VAL A 53 -5.28 2.02 3.32
CA VAL A 53 -4.32 2.87 4.01
C VAL A 53 -4.84 3.24 5.41
N SER A 54 -6.09 3.66 5.49
CA SER A 54 -6.73 4.03 6.75
C SER A 54 -6.71 2.87 7.74
N LEU A 55 -7.09 1.68 7.29
CA LEU A 55 -7.09 0.50 8.15
C LEU A 55 -5.68 0.12 8.60
N ALA A 56 -4.69 0.24 7.72
CA ALA A 56 -3.31 -0.08 8.06
C ALA A 56 -2.79 0.85 9.15
N VAL A 57 -3.07 2.14 9.06
CA VAL A 57 -2.70 3.11 10.10
C VAL A 57 -3.43 2.80 11.40
N SER A 58 -4.75 2.60 11.31
CA SER A 58 -5.60 2.34 12.48
C SER A 58 -5.17 1.09 13.24
N ARG A 59 -4.74 0.06 12.52
CA ARG A 59 -4.30 -1.21 13.13
C ARG A 59 -2.83 -1.21 13.52
N GLY A 60 -2.13 -0.11 13.33
CA GLY A 60 -0.72 -0.02 13.67
C GLY A 60 0.20 -0.83 12.75
N LEU A 61 -0.26 -1.19 11.56
CA LEU A 61 0.54 -1.95 10.60
C LEU A 61 1.58 -1.08 9.92
N ILE A 62 1.29 0.20 9.77
CA ILE A 62 2.24 1.18 9.25
C ILE A 62 2.28 2.36 10.21
N LEU A 63 3.45 2.97 10.33
CA LEU A 63 3.68 4.13 11.20
C LEU A 63 3.99 5.34 10.34
N LEU A 64 3.37 6.46 10.66
CA LEU A 64 3.61 7.73 9.97
C LEU A 64 4.33 8.71 10.85
#